data_f29c8938800c1ade77bf11bc9a505a30
#
_entry.id   f29c8938800c1ade77bf11bc9a505a30
#
_cell.length_a   1.000
_cell.length_b   1.000
_cell.length_c   1.000
_cell.angle_alpha   90.00
_cell.angle_beta   90.00
_cell.angle_gamma   90.00
#
_symmetry.space_group_name_H-M   'P 1'
#
loop_
_entity.id
_entity.type
_entity.pdbx_description
1 polymer ?
#
loop_
_entity_poly.entity_id
_entity_poly.type
_entity_poly.pdbx_seq_one_letter_code
_entity_poly.pdbx_strand_id
1 'polypeptide(L)'
;MKYPLLLATLAATTLSVQAADETKLGWATSAELGAITTSGNTKGTSVTGKIDAKQEMVQWSNEYVLSAFFKEDEKTDANGNRYSEKSAERYFASGKAGYKLDTDHAKLFIFGSHTEDDFGAYTRYSLISAGYGDRLYQGDGISIDAEIGPGYYTGKTAEDITEKGALVRTAGSLDWVISDSATFRQLLSLEASSDNKRTQSETSVSARINGSMQMKAAFTVQHDSEVPVGKKNTDTQTSLTLVYSF
;
A
#
# COMPACT_ATOMS: atom_id res chain seq x y z
N MET A 1 -36.91 13.08 0.78
CA MET A 1 -36.05 14.22 0.43
C MET A 1 -35.08 13.72 -0.64
N LYS A 2 -35.08 14.37 -1.83
CA LYS A 2 -34.26 13.97 -3.00
C LYS A 2 -32.92 14.69 -2.92
N TYR A 3 -31.82 13.97 -2.85
CA TYR A 3 -30.49 14.54 -2.99
C TYR A 3 -30.06 14.48 -4.45
N PRO A 4 -29.59 15.55 -5.07
CA PRO A 4 -29.06 15.53 -6.42
C PRO A 4 -27.65 14.96 -6.44
N LEU A 5 -27.44 13.94 -7.28
CA LEU A 5 -26.14 13.38 -7.63
C LEU A 5 -25.38 14.45 -8.45
N LEU A 6 -24.34 15.02 -7.88
CA LEU A 6 -23.41 15.90 -8.63
C LEU A 6 -22.47 14.99 -9.44
N LEU A 7 -22.72 14.88 -10.74
CA LEU A 7 -21.75 14.33 -11.70
C LEU A 7 -20.65 15.38 -11.93
N ALA A 8 -19.48 15.15 -11.34
CA ALA A 8 -18.27 15.89 -11.73
C ALA A 8 -17.71 15.28 -13.01
N THR A 9 -17.89 15.97 -14.12
CA THR A 9 -17.22 15.65 -15.40
C THR A 9 -15.74 15.97 -15.27
N LEU A 10 -14.90 14.95 -15.11
CA LEU A 10 -13.45 15.06 -15.12
C LEU A 10 -12.97 14.91 -16.58
N ALA A 11 -12.35 15.96 -17.10
CA ALA A 11 -11.76 15.95 -18.43
C ALA A 11 -10.56 14.98 -18.47
N ALA A 12 -10.69 13.90 -19.24
CA ALA A 12 -9.67 12.90 -19.44
C ALA A 12 -8.58 13.43 -20.39
N THR A 13 -7.39 13.71 -19.85
CA THR A 13 -6.18 13.81 -20.67
C THR A 13 -5.56 12.40 -20.78
N THR A 14 -5.54 11.88 -22.00
CA THR A 14 -4.98 10.55 -22.32
C THR A 14 -3.47 10.58 -22.18
N LEU A 15 -2.94 9.95 -21.13
CA LEU A 15 -1.54 9.57 -21.04
C LEU A 15 -1.42 8.08 -21.37
N SER A 16 -0.81 7.79 -22.51
CA SER A 16 -0.47 6.44 -22.95
C SER A 16 0.61 5.87 -22.02
N VAL A 17 0.32 4.75 -21.39
CA VAL A 17 1.34 3.94 -20.70
C VAL A 17 2.20 3.32 -21.79
N GLN A 18 3.39 3.85 -21.98
CA GLN A 18 4.44 3.27 -22.79
C GLN A 18 5.43 2.52 -21.92
N ALA A 19 5.90 1.37 -22.45
CA ALA A 19 6.93 0.54 -21.84
C ALA A 19 8.17 1.36 -21.45
N ALA A 20 8.83 0.88 -20.37
CA ALA A 20 10.01 1.48 -19.77
C ALA A 20 11.10 1.80 -20.79
N ASP A 21 11.17 3.07 -21.19
CA ASP A 21 12.41 3.76 -21.54
C ASP A 21 12.12 5.27 -21.57
N GLU A 22 12.98 6.04 -20.89
CA GLU A 22 12.89 7.45 -20.54
C GLU A 22 11.96 7.74 -19.35
N THR A 23 12.56 8.12 -18.23
CA THR A 23 11.86 8.61 -17.05
C THR A 23 11.08 9.89 -17.43
N LYS A 24 9.79 9.74 -17.74
CA LYS A 24 8.95 10.89 -18.07
C LYS A 24 8.83 11.78 -16.84
N LEU A 25 9.29 13.03 -16.96
CA LEU A 25 9.12 14.03 -15.92
C LEU A 25 7.63 14.38 -15.78
N GLY A 26 7.20 14.62 -14.55
CA GLY A 26 5.82 14.98 -14.23
C GLY A 26 5.17 14.09 -13.21
N TRP A 27 3.86 14.08 -13.20
CA TRP A 27 3.04 13.29 -12.30
C TRP A 27 2.51 12.03 -12.99
N ALA A 28 2.52 10.92 -12.25
CA ALA A 28 1.78 9.71 -12.56
C ALA A 28 0.92 9.37 -11.34
N THR A 29 -0.39 9.37 -11.50
CA THR A 29 -1.33 9.18 -10.40
C THR A 29 -2.29 8.05 -10.74
N SER A 30 -2.62 7.23 -9.75
CA SER A 30 -3.64 6.20 -9.87
C SER A 30 -4.54 6.17 -8.64
N ALA A 31 -5.80 5.82 -8.87
CA ALA A 31 -6.78 5.54 -7.82
C ALA A 31 -7.27 4.10 -7.94
N GLU A 32 -7.29 3.40 -6.82
CA GLU A 32 -7.80 2.04 -6.72
C GLU A 32 -9.06 2.02 -5.86
N LEU A 33 -10.08 1.29 -6.30
CA LEU A 33 -11.29 1.06 -5.54
C LEU A 33 -11.70 -0.42 -5.65
N GLY A 34 -11.97 -1.03 -4.52
CA GLY A 34 -12.46 -2.41 -4.44
C GLY A 34 -13.56 -2.56 -3.40
N ALA A 35 -14.52 -3.42 -3.67
CA ALA A 35 -15.56 -3.79 -2.73
C ALA A 35 -15.87 -5.28 -2.88
N ILE A 36 -16.03 -5.99 -1.76
CA ILE A 36 -16.39 -7.40 -1.73
C ILE A 36 -17.57 -7.54 -0.76
N THR A 37 -18.67 -8.10 -1.24
CA THR A 37 -19.82 -8.48 -0.40
C THR A 37 -19.96 -9.99 -0.42
N THR A 38 -19.98 -10.60 0.74
CA THR A 38 -20.23 -12.03 0.94
C THR A 38 -21.64 -12.26 1.48
N SER A 39 -22.27 -13.34 1.03
CA SER A 39 -23.61 -13.74 1.48
C SER A 39 -23.67 -15.27 1.70
N GLY A 40 -24.65 -15.73 2.47
CA GLY A 40 -24.79 -17.15 2.81
C GLY A 40 -24.45 -17.42 4.27
N ASN A 41 -23.63 -18.44 4.54
CA ASN A 41 -23.23 -18.82 5.91
C ASN A 41 -22.32 -17.78 6.56
N THR A 42 -21.50 -17.08 5.76
CA THR A 42 -20.71 -15.92 6.18
C THR A 42 -21.22 -14.71 5.41
N LYS A 43 -21.55 -13.66 6.12
CA LYS A 43 -22.02 -12.40 5.54
C LYS A 43 -21.14 -11.25 5.99
N GLY A 44 -20.82 -10.38 5.06
CA GLY A 44 -20.00 -9.21 5.36
C GLY A 44 -19.72 -8.39 4.12
N THR A 45 -19.23 -7.19 4.33
CA THR A 45 -18.82 -6.28 3.27
C THR A 45 -17.46 -5.69 3.62
N SER A 46 -16.57 -5.67 2.64
CA SER A 46 -15.30 -4.94 2.74
C SER A 46 -15.18 -3.95 1.59
N VAL A 47 -14.59 -2.80 1.90
CA VAL A 47 -14.28 -1.74 0.92
C VAL A 47 -12.83 -1.34 1.11
N THR A 48 -12.10 -1.21 0.01
CA THR A 48 -10.74 -0.69 -0.01
C THR A 48 -10.62 0.44 -1.02
N GLY A 49 -9.90 1.47 -0.65
CA GLY A 49 -9.56 2.58 -1.52
C GLY A 49 -8.07 2.91 -1.38
N LYS A 50 -7.41 3.26 -2.48
CA LYS A 50 -6.00 3.66 -2.48
C LYS A 50 -5.76 4.73 -3.54
N ILE A 51 -4.90 5.69 -3.23
CA ILE A 51 -4.37 6.67 -4.17
C ILE A 51 -2.86 6.57 -4.10
N ASP A 52 -2.24 6.36 -5.25
CA ASP A 52 -0.81 6.43 -5.44
C ASP A 52 -0.50 7.61 -6.35
N ALA A 53 0.45 8.45 -5.96
CA ALA A 53 0.93 9.54 -6.79
C ALA A 53 2.46 9.53 -6.79
N LYS A 54 3.04 9.53 -7.97
CA LYS A 54 4.48 9.59 -8.19
C LYS A 54 4.80 10.86 -8.98
N GLN A 55 5.79 11.61 -8.49
CA GLN A 55 6.29 12.80 -9.16
C GLN A 55 7.75 12.61 -9.53
N GLU A 56 8.03 12.60 -10.83
CA GLU A 56 9.38 12.54 -11.36
C GLU A 56 9.84 13.93 -11.79
N MET A 57 10.97 14.35 -11.25
CA MET A 57 11.68 15.58 -11.60
C MET A 57 13.13 15.25 -12.03
N VAL A 58 13.86 16.22 -12.53
CA VAL A 58 15.25 16.01 -12.99
C VAL A 58 16.11 15.39 -11.90
N GLN A 59 16.10 15.96 -10.69
CA GLN A 59 16.94 15.53 -9.56
C GLN A 59 16.17 14.87 -8.42
N TRP A 60 14.84 14.89 -8.45
CA TRP A 60 13.99 14.34 -7.39
C TRP A 60 12.99 13.34 -7.93
N SER A 61 12.67 12.36 -7.13
CA SER A 61 11.57 11.43 -7.34
C SER A 61 10.77 11.35 -6.05
N ASN A 62 9.49 11.74 -6.08
CA ASN A 62 8.64 11.73 -4.91
C ASN A 62 7.51 10.70 -5.09
N GLU A 63 7.16 10.03 -4.01
CA GLU A 63 6.07 9.04 -3.99
C GLU A 63 5.15 9.34 -2.82
N TYR A 64 3.84 9.26 -3.05
CA TYR A 64 2.81 9.49 -2.04
C TYR A 64 1.77 8.37 -2.13
N VAL A 65 1.38 7.82 -0.99
CA VAL A 65 0.35 6.79 -0.91
C VAL A 65 -0.64 7.15 0.18
N LEU A 66 -1.92 7.09 -0.16
CA LEU A 66 -3.02 7.15 0.80
C LEU A 66 -3.89 5.92 0.59
N SER A 67 -4.25 5.21 1.65
CA SER A 67 -5.20 4.10 1.56
C SER A 67 -6.12 4.02 2.75
N ALA A 68 -7.30 3.45 2.52
CA ALA A 68 -8.30 3.15 3.52
C ALA A 68 -8.88 1.76 3.27
N PHE A 69 -9.11 1.01 4.35
CA PHE A 69 -9.73 -0.30 4.32
C PHE A 69 -10.76 -0.41 5.44
N PHE A 70 -11.96 -0.87 5.09
CA PHE A 70 -13.06 -1.10 6.01
C PHE A 70 -13.62 -2.50 5.80
N LYS A 71 -13.99 -3.16 6.89
CA LYS A 71 -14.70 -4.44 6.85
C LYS A 71 -15.72 -4.52 7.97
N GLU A 72 -16.91 -4.97 7.61
CA GLU A 72 -17.98 -5.32 8.55
C GLU A 72 -18.40 -6.77 8.31
N ASP A 73 -18.61 -7.50 9.40
CA ASP A 73 -19.14 -8.85 9.38
C ASP A 73 -20.53 -8.87 10.06
N GLU A 74 -21.49 -9.58 9.45
CA GLU A 74 -22.80 -9.82 10.07
C GLU A 74 -22.66 -10.92 11.13
N LYS A 75 -23.06 -10.63 12.35
CA LYS A 75 -23.09 -11.56 13.46
C LYS A 75 -24.52 -11.80 13.92
N THR A 76 -24.74 -12.89 14.66
CA THR A 76 -26.02 -13.21 15.28
C THR A 76 -25.82 -13.29 16.79
N ASP A 77 -26.64 -12.56 17.56
CA ASP A 77 -26.61 -12.60 19.01
C ASP A 77 -27.26 -13.91 19.56
N ALA A 78 -27.17 -14.10 20.89
CA ALA A 78 -27.74 -15.28 21.56
C ALA A 78 -29.27 -15.39 21.43
N ASN A 79 -29.96 -14.29 21.07
CA ASN A 79 -31.40 -14.23 20.89
C ASN A 79 -31.82 -14.45 19.41
N GLY A 80 -30.86 -14.66 18.51
CA GLY A 80 -31.11 -14.85 17.08
C GLY A 80 -31.20 -13.56 16.27
N ASN A 81 -30.95 -12.38 16.86
CA ASN A 81 -30.96 -11.12 16.13
C ASN A 81 -29.65 -10.94 15.36
N ARG A 82 -29.75 -10.44 14.14
CA ARG A 82 -28.57 -10.13 13.32
C ARG A 82 -28.14 -8.70 13.51
N TYR A 83 -26.83 -8.48 13.58
CA TYR A 83 -26.25 -7.14 13.63
C TYR A 83 -24.94 -7.12 12.87
N SER A 84 -24.57 -5.97 12.30
CA SER A 84 -23.27 -5.75 11.67
C SER A 84 -22.29 -5.26 12.72
N GLU A 85 -21.09 -5.84 12.71
CA GLU A 85 -19.99 -5.44 13.57
C GLU A 85 -18.76 -5.15 12.72
N LYS A 86 -18.14 -3.98 12.96
CA LYS A 86 -16.89 -3.61 12.32
C LYS A 86 -15.81 -4.63 12.72
N SER A 87 -15.13 -5.20 11.74
CA SER A 87 -14.09 -6.21 11.94
C SER A 87 -12.72 -5.80 11.41
N ALA A 88 -12.64 -4.73 10.61
CA ALA A 88 -11.40 -4.05 10.26
C ALA A 88 -11.67 -2.58 9.91
N GLU A 89 -10.73 -1.72 10.32
CA GLU A 89 -10.66 -0.31 9.91
C GLU A 89 -9.19 0.10 9.92
N ARG A 90 -8.68 0.48 8.74
CA ARG A 90 -7.29 0.88 8.58
C ARG A 90 -7.19 2.09 7.67
N TYR A 91 -6.40 3.06 8.10
CA TYR A 91 -5.94 4.18 7.30
C TYR A 91 -4.43 4.17 7.23
N PHE A 92 -3.90 4.44 6.06
CA PHE A 92 -2.47 4.52 5.83
C PHE A 92 -2.12 5.73 4.98
N ALA A 93 -1.07 6.43 5.35
CA ALA A 93 -0.47 7.50 4.58
C ALA A 93 1.04 7.34 4.56
N SER A 94 1.68 7.56 3.42
CA SER A 94 3.14 7.63 3.32
C SER A 94 3.59 8.64 2.29
N GLY A 95 4.81 9.15 2.50
CA GLY A 95 5.53 9.99 1.57
C GLY A 95 7.00 9.60 1.51
N LYS A 96 7.57 9.61 0.31
CA LYS A 96 8.99 9.40 0.07
C LYS A 96 9.51 10.48 -0.86
N ALA A 97 10.63 11.12 -0.49
CA ALA A 97 11.37 12.03 -1.34
C ALA A 97 12.75 11.43 -1.60
N GLY A 98 13.10 11.23 -2.85
CA GLY A 98 14.37 10.67 -3.28
C GLY A 98 15.17 11.67 -4.12
N TYR A 99 16.38 11.99 -3.69
CA TYR A 99 17.36 12.77 -4.44
C TYR A 99 18.19 11.83 -5.31
N LYS A 100 18.12 11.99 -6.63
CA LYS A 100 18.85 11.19 -7.61
C LYS A 100 20.34 11.55 -7.57
N LEU A 101 21.19 10.56 -7.46
CA LEU A 101 22.64 10.72 -7.55
C LEU A 101 23.06 10.68 -9.03
N ASP A 102 24.31 11.05 -9.31
CA ASP A 102 24.87 11.09 -10.69
C ASP A 102 25.03 9.70 -11.34
N THR A 103 24.71 8.64 -10.63
CA THR A 103 24.62 7.27 -11.16
C THR A 103 23.19 6.98 -11.61
N ASP A 104 23.03 6.19 -12.67
CA ASP A 104 21.77 6.07 -13.43
C ASP A 104 20.51 5.74 -12.60
N HIS A 105 20.64 5.12 -11.41
CA HIS A 105 19.46 4.68 -10.64
C HIS A 105 19.57 4.88 -9.12
N ALA A 106 20.77 5.25 -8.63
CA ALA A 106 20.99 5.43 -7.20
C ALA A 106 20.33 6.71 -6.67
N LYS A 107 19.80 6.66 -5.46
CA LYS A 107 19.15 7.79 -4.79
C LYS A 107 19.39 7.77 -3.28
N LEU A 108 19.47 8.95 -2.70
CA LEU A 108 19.28 9.14 -1.27
C LEU A 108 17.81 9.43 -1.02
N PHE A 109 17.20 8.83 -0.01
CA PHE A 109 15.79 9.06 0.26
C PHE A 109 15.51 9.44 1.70
N ILE A 110 14.38 10.13 1.88
CA ILE A 110 13.68 10.28 3.16
C ILE A 110 12.29 9.70 2.96
N PHE A 111 11.85 8.86 3.89
CA PHE A 111 10.57 8.19 3.90
C PHE A 111 9.85 8.46 5.22
N GLY A 112 8.56 8.71 5.16
CA GLY A 112 7.68 8.80 6.31
C GLY A 112 6.39 8.07 6.07
N SER A 113 5.86 7.39 7.11
CA SER A 113 4.54 6.74 7.04
C SER A 113 3.79 6.86 8.36
N HIS A 114 2.46 6.80 8.25
CA HIS A 114 1.55 6.74 9.39
C HIS A 114 0.44 5.75 9.08
N THR A 115 0.15 4.88 10.05
CA THR A 115 -0.94 3.91 10.00
C THR A 115 -1.82 4.10 11.23
N GLU A 116 -3.14 4.13 11.05
CA GLU A 116 -4.14 3.90 12.08
C GLU A 116 -4.86 2.59 11.74
N ASP A 117 -4.90 1.64 12.69
CA ASP A 117 -5.50 0.32 12.51
C ASP A 117 -6.09 -0.16 13.83
N ASP A 118 -7.38 0.03 14.00
CA ASP A 118 -8.09 -0.30 15.25
C ASP A 118 -8.05 -1.80 15.61
N PHE A 119 -7.72 -2.65 14.64
CA PHE A 119 -7.72 -4.12 14.80
C PHE A 119 -6.31 -4.74 14.74
N GLY A 120 -5.30 -3.97 14.34
CA GLY A 120 -3.92 -4.41 14.22
C GLY A 120 -3.20 -4.60 15.55
N ALA A 121 -1.92 -4.97 15.49
CA ALA A 121 -1.03 -5.06 16.66
C ALA A 121 -0.80 -3.67 17.27
N TYR A 122 -0.68 -2.66 16.43
CA TYR A 122 -0.60 -1.25 16.82
C TYR A 122 -1.83 -0.52 16.30
N THR A 123 -2.53 0.18 17.19
CA THR A 123 -3.65 1.07 16.81
C THR A 123 -3.16 2.33 16.08
N ARG A 124 -1.93 2.75 16.35
CA ARG A 124 -1.22 3.79 15.60
C ARG A 124 0.23 3.39 15.43
N TYR A 125 0.77 3.60 14.25
CA TYR A 125 2.17 3.35 13.96
C TYR A 125 2.71 4.43 13.02
N SER A 126 3.76 5.12 13.44
CA SER A 126 4.44 6.14 12.65
C SER A 126 5.90 5.79 12.49
N LEU A 127 6.43 6.01 11.31
CA LEU A 127 7.81 5.72 10.95
C LEU A 127 8.40 6.89 10.18
N ILE A 128 9.67 7.21 10.46
CA ILE A 128 10.52 8.00 9.60
C ILE A 128 11.82 7.23 9.34
N SER A 129 12.31 7.29 8.11
CA SER A 129 13.56 6.63 7.71
C SER A 129 14.26 7.46 6.65
N ALA A 130 15.58 7.40 6.62
CA ALA A 130 16.39 7.98 5.55
C ALA A 130 17.49 6.98 5.16
N GLY A 131 17.84 6.93 3.88
CA GLY A 131 18.78 5.92 3.42
C GLY A 131 19.16 6.04 1.96
N TYR A 132 19.68 4.93 1.47
CA TYR A 132 20.14 4.75 0.10
C TYR A 132 19.26 3.72 -0.62
N GLY A 133 18.92 4.00 -1.85
CA GLY A 133 18.20 3.09 -2.73
C GLY A 133 18.85 3.01 -4.09
N ASP A 134 18.76 1.85 -4.72
CA ASP A 134 19.30 1.62 -6.04
C ASP A 134 18.46 0.62 -6.83
N ARG A 135 18.57 0.68 -8.16
CA ARG A 135 18.03 -0.34 -9.05
C ARG A 135 19.05 -1.44 -9.24
N LEU A 136 18.73 -2.61 -8.69
CA LEU A 136 19.61 -3.79 -8.74
C LEU A 136 19.59 -4.50 -10.10
N TYR A 137 18.45 -4.40 -10.81
CA TYR A 137 18.28 -5.05 -12.11
C TYR A 137 17.27 -4.30 -12.96
N GLN A 138 17.54 -4.18 -14.25
CA GLN A 138 16.60 -3.74 -15.28
C GLN A 138 16.87 -4.46 -16.59
N GLY A 139 15.90 -5.18 -17.11
CA GLY A 139 16.00 -5.88 -18.41
C GLY A 139 14.83 -6.84 -18.61
N ASP A 140 14.53 -7.16 -19.85
CA ASP A 140 13.50 -8.13 -20.26
C ASP A 140 12.11 -7.89 -19.63
N GLY A 141 11.73 -6.62 -19.46
CA GLY A 141 10.48 -6.24 -18.83
C GLY A 141 10.46 -6.40 -17.31
N ILE A 142 11.61 -6.66 -16.68
CA ILE A 142 11.75 -6.81 -15.22
C ILE A 142 12.58 -5.63 -14.70
N SER A 143 12.13 -5.04 -13.58
CA SER A 143 12.94 -4.13 -12.77
C SER A 143 12.90 -4.55 -11.31
N ILE A 144 14.05 -4.45 -10.65
CA ILE A 144 14.20 -4.74 -9.22
C ILE A 144 14.88 -3.56 -8.57
N ASP A 145 14.19 -2.92 -7.65
CA ASP A 145 14.71 -1.83 -6.83
C ASP A 145 14.84 -2.28 -5.37
N ALA A 146 15.86 -1.79 -4.68
CA ALA A 146 16.06 -2.03 -3.25
C ALA A 146 16.50 -0.76 -2.54
N GLU A 147 16.14 -0.65 -1.27
CA GLU A 147 16.50 0.48 -0.42
C GLU A 147 16.78 0.01 1.01
N ILE A 148 17.71 0.69 1.69
CA ILE A 148 18.08 0.43 3.07
C ILE A 148 18.40 1.74 3.78
N GLY A 149 18.02 1.85 5.05
CA GLY A 149 18.39 3.00 5.87
C GLY A 149 17.98 2.85 7.33
N PRO A 150 18.62 3.62 8.23
CA PRO A 150 18.16 3.79 9.59
C PRO A 150 16.83 4.54 9.62
N GLY A 151 16.06 4.27 10.67
CA GLY A 151 14.80 4.93 10.93
C GLY A 151 14.47 4.98 12.41
N TYR A 152 13.36 5.60 12.70
CA TYR A 152 12.79 5.72 14.03
C TYR A 152 11.28 5.53 13.95
N TYR A 153 10.72 4.72 14.86
CA TYR A 153 9.29 4.48 14.92
C TYR A 153 8.69 4.88 16.25
N THR A 154 7.40 5.13 16.23
CA THR A 154 6.55 5.18 17.42
C THR A 154 5.26 4.41 17.12
N GLY A 155 4.93 3.46 17.97
CA GLY A 155 3.75 2.62 17.90
C GLY A 155 2.94 2.74 19.18
N LYS A 156 1.61 2.68 19.07
CA LYS A 156 0.68 2.64 20.20
C LYS A 156 -0.15 1.38 20.11
N THR A 157 -0.10 0.54 21.14
CA THR A 157 -0.85 -0.71 21.20
C THR A 157 -2.32 -0.48 21.59
N ALA A 158 -3.15 -1.52 21.50
CA ALA A 158 -4.54 -1.47 21.96
C ALA A 158 -4.67 -1.24 23.48
N GLU A 159 -3.64 -1.60 24.26
CA GLU A 159 -3.55 -1.37 25.70
C GLU A 159 -3.05 0.05 26.06
N ASP A 160 -2.99 0.94 25.09
CA ASP A 160 -2.53 2.33 25.27
C ASP A 160 -1.02 2.45 25.60
N ILE A 161 -0.25 1.39 25.39
CA ILE A 161 1.20 1.39 25.60
C ILE A 161 1.87 1.99 24.37
N THR A 162 2.78 2.93 24.62
CA THR A 162 3.56 3.55 23.55
C THR A 162 4.95 2.93 23.51
N GLU A 163 5.27 2.34 22.37
CA GLU A 163 6.60 1.81 22.03
C GLU A 163 7.26 2.73 21.02
N LYS A 164 8.56 2.92 21.14
CA LYS A 164 9.33 3.78 20.22
C LYS A 164 10.79 3.37 20.22
N GLY A 165 11.46 3.48 19.10
CA GLY A 165 12.85 3.10 19.02
C GLY A 165 13.49 3.33 17.66
N ALA A 166 14.79 3.16 17.63
CA ALA A 166 15.54 3.12 16.38
C ALA A 166 15.32 1.77 15.69
N LEU A 167 15.34 1.78 14.36
CA LEU A 167 15.25 0.59 13.54
C LEU A 167 16.13 0.70 12.29
N VAL A 168 16.35 -0.42 11.62
CA VAL A 168 16.81 -0.47 10.24
C VAL A 168 15.63 -0.87 9.35
N ARG A 169 15.37 -0.07 8.33
CA ARG A 169 14.37 -0.39 7.31
C ARG A 169 15.07 -0.82 6.04
N THR A 170 14.64 -1.97 5.50
CA THR A 170 14.94 -2.40 4.15
C THR A 170 13.65 -2.53 3.37
N ALA A 171 13.66 -2.17 2.11
CA ALA A 171 12.52 -2.41 1.24
C ALA A 171 12.99 -2.75 -0.18
N GLY A 172 12.14 -3.44 -0.92
CA GLY A 172 12.40 -3.79 -2.31
C GLY A 172 11.12 -3.91 -3.09
N SER A 173 11.23 -3.69 -4.38
CA SER A 173 10.17 -3.93 -5.35
C SER A 173 10.69 -4.72 -6.52
N LEU A 174 9.85 -5.62 -7.04
CA LEU A 174 10.02 -6.27 -8.31
C LEU A 174 8.80 -5.97 -9.16
N ASP A 175 9.01 -5.37 -10.31
CA ASP A 175 7.99 -5.16 -11.34
C ASP A 175 8.34 -6.01 -12.56
N TRP A 176 7.38 -6.80 -13.04
CA TRP A 176 7.54 -7.64 -14.21
C TRP A 176 6.37 -7.47 -15.17
N VAL A 177 6.67 -6.98 -16.36
CA VAL A 177 5.73 -6.90 -17.50
C VAL A 177 5.61 -8.29 -18.11
N ILE A 178 4.58 -9.05 -17.70
CA ILE A 178 4.34 -10.42 -18.19
C ILE A 178 3.93 -10.41 -19.66
N SER A 179 3.11 -9.42 -20.04
CA SER A 179 2.62 -9.22 -21.41
C SER A 179 2.19 -7.75 -21.60
N ASP A 180 1.79 -7.38 -22.81
CA ASP A 180 1.29 -6.04 -23.14
C ASP A 180 0.08 -5.61 -22.26
N SER A 181 -0.64 -6.57 -21.68
CA SER A 181 -1.82 -6.32 -20.88
C SER A 181 -1.71 -6.75 -19.42
N ALA A 182 -0.62 -7.39 -19.00
CA ALA A 182 -0.47 -7.93 -17.65
C ALA A 182 0.87 -7.57 -17.01
N THR A 183 0.83 -7.14 -15.76
CA THR A 183 2.00 -6.80 -14.94
C THR A 183 1.92 -7.53 -13.61
N PHE A 184 3.01 -8.16 -13.20
CA PHE A 184 3.21 -8.68 -11.85
C PHE A 184 4.01 -7.68 -11.04
N ARG A 185 3.67 -7.50 -9.76
CA ARG A 185 4.41 -6.68 -8.81
C ARG A 185 4.54 -7.38 -7.48
N GLN A 186 5.75 -7.36 -6.93
CA GLN A 186 6.08 -7.77 -5.58
C GLN A 186 6.67 -6.59 -4.82
N LEU A 187 6.09 -6.25 -3.70
CA LEU A 187 6.64 -5.30 -2.74
C LEU A 187 7.01 -6.05 -1.47
N LEU A 188 8.14 -5.73 -0.89
CA LEU A 188 8.61 -6.29 0.39
C LEU A 188 9.24 -5.19 1.21
N SER A 189 8.91 -5.12 2.51
CA SER A 189 9.62 -4.28 3.47
C SER A 189 9.86 -5.02 4.77
N LEU A 190 10.99 -4.74 5.40
CA LEU A 190 11.38 -5.23 6.71
C LEU A 190 11.84 -4.03 7.54
N GLU A 191 11.25 -3.88 8.70
CA GLU A 191 11.60 -2.91 9.74
C GLU A 191 12.07 -3.69 10.96
N ALA A 192 13.37 -3.61 11.25
CA ALA A 192 13.99 -4.37 12.34
C ALA A 192 14.43 -3.41 13.45
N SER A 193 13.76 -3.47 14.59
CA SER A 193 14.13 -2.81 15.84
C SER A 193 14.64 -3.84 16.88
N SER A 194 15.03 -3.36 18.07
CA SER A 194 15.38 -4.25 19.18
C SER A 194 14.20 -5.08 19.66
N ASP A 195 12.99 -4.52 19.59
CA ASP A 195 11.81 -5.06 20.25
C ASP A 195 10.87 -5.78 19.30
N ASN A 196 10.81 -5.35 18.01
CA ASN A 196 9.93 -5.95 17.02
C ASN A 196 10.60 -5.98 15.62
N LYS A 197 10.27 -7.03 14.86
CA LYS A 197 10.58 -7.14 13.43
C LYS A 197 9.24 -7.14 12.68
N ARG A 198 8.97 -6.05 11.96
CA ARG A 198 7.78 -5.94 11.11
C ARG A 198 8.15 -6.22 9.67
N THR A 199 7.48 -7.19 9.08
CA THR A 199 7.61 -7.53 7.66
C THR A 199 6.29 -7.26 6.96
N GLN A 200 6.32 -6.59 5.83
CA GLN A 200 5.16 -6.41 4.95
C GLN A 200 5.50 -6.91 3.56
N SER A 201 4.59 -7.67 2.97
CA SER A 201 4.71 -8.19 1.61
C SER A 201 3.38 -7.96 0.88
N GLU A 202 3.44 -7.40 -0.32
CA GLU A 202 2.31 -7.32 -1.25
C GLU A 202 2.70 -7.98 -2.57
N THR A 203 1.98 -9.02 -2.95
CA THR A 203 2.08 -9.67 -4.26
C THR A 203 0.84 -9.30 -5.06
N SER A 204 1.01 -8.77 -6.26
CA SER A 204 -0.13 -8.38 -7.09
C SER A 204 0.07 -8.67 -8.56
N VAL A 205 -1.05 -8.91 -9.24
CA VAL A 205 -1.15 -9.00 -10.71
C VAL A 205 -2.20 -8.00 -11.16
N SER A 206 -1.81 -7.17 -12.12
CA SER A 206 -2.70 -6.21 -12.77
C SER A 206 -2.93 -6.61 -14.22
N ALA A 207 -4.18 -6.57 -14.66
CA ALA A 207 -4.57 -6.81 -16.05
C ALA A 207 -5.24 -5.55 -16.62
N ARG A 208 -4.75 -5.06 -17.76
CA ARG A 208 -5.28 -3.88 -18.45
C ARG A 208 -6.63 -4.19 -19.08
N ILE A 209 -7.63 -3.36 -18.78
CA ILE A 209 -8.95 -3.40 -19.39
C ILE A 209 -9.00 -2.46 -20.59
N ASN A 210 -8.44 -1.26 -20.44
CA ASN A 210 -8.30 -0.25 -21.50
C ASN A 210 -7.11 0.69 -21.21
N GLY A 211 -6.99 1.82 -21.90
CA GLY A 211 -5.86 2.74 -21.80
C GLY A 211 -5.63 3.33 -20.41
N SER A 212 -6.67 3.46 -19.58
CA SER A 212 -6.60 4.09 -18.24
C SER A 212 -7.09 3.18 -17.11
N MET A 213 -7.67 2.01 -17.43
CA MET A 213 -8.27 1.13 -16.42
C MET A 213 -7.59 -0.23 -16.40
N GLN A 214 -7.35 -0.74 -15.19
CA GLN A 214 -6.81 -2.07 -14.93
C GLN A 214 -7.61 -2.74 -13.82
N MET A 215 -7.67 -4.06 -13.84
CA MET A 215 -8.11 -4.88 -12.72
C MET A 215 -6.86 -5.40 -12.01
N LYS A 216 -6.78 -5.20 -10.69
CA LYS A 216 -5.66 -5.66 -9.86
C LYS A 216 -6.16 -6.66 -8.83
N ALA A 217 -5.53 -7.83 -8.78
CA ALA A 217 -5.64 -8.78 -7.68
C ALA A 217 -4.39 -8.68 -6.82
N ALA A 218 -4.55 -8.51 -5.50
CA ALA A 218 -3.44 -8.39 -4.59
C ALA A 218 -3.62 -9.28 -3.35
N PHE A 219 -2.50 -9.82 -2.88
CA PHE A 219 -2.37 -10.54 -1.62
C PHE A 219 -1.32 -9.85 -0.75
N THR A 220 -1.75 -9.35 0.40
CA THR A 220 -0.89 -8.64 1.36
C THR A 220 -0.72 -9.49 2.61
N VAL A 221 0.51 -9.56 3.11
CA VAL A 221 0.88 -10.19 4.38
C VAL A 221 1.58 -9.14 5.23
N GLN A 222 1.16 -8.98 6.48
CA GLN A 222 1.88 -8.23 7.50
C GLN A 222 2.23 -9.18 8.63
N HIS A 223 3.47 -9.20 9.04
CA HIS A 223 3.96 -10.01 10.15
C HIS A 223 4.74 -9.14 11.13
N ASP A 224 4.34 -9.19 12.39
CA ASP A 224 5.03 -8.59 13.54
C ASP A 224 5.58 -9.72 14.41
N SER A 225 6.88 -9.72 14.74
CA SER A 225 7.49 -10.76 15.57
C SER A 225 6.99 -10.73 17.02
N GLU A 226 6.65 -9.52 17.50
CA GLU A 226 6.08 -9.28 18.82
C GLU A 226 4.73 -8.58 18.67
N VAL A 227 3.72 -9.09 19.36
CA VAL A 227 2.36 -8.52 19.37
C VAL A 227 1.76 -8.59 20.78
N PRO A 228 0.81 -7.71 21.13
CA PRO A 228 0.08 -7.76 22.38
C PRO A 228 -0.66 -9.10 22.57
N VAL A 229 -0.87 -9.47 23.85
CA VAL A 229 -1.60 -10.71 24.20
C VAL A 229 -2.98 -10.71 23.54
N GLY A 230 -3.31 -11.81 22.86
CA GLY A 230 -4.58 -11.98 22.16
C GLY A 230 -4.59 -11.49 20.71
N LYS A 231 -3.52 -10.86 20.23
CA LYS A 231 -3.33 -10.53 18.81
C LYS A 231 -2.56 -11.63 18.09
N LYS A 232 -2.72 -11.71 16.76
CA LYS A 232 -1.96 -12.63 15.91
C LYS A 232 -0.73 -11.92 15.36
N ASN A 233 0.36 -12.67 15.21
CA ASN A 233 1.60 -12.16 14.60
C ASN A 233 1.46 -11.87 13.10
N THR A 234 0.49 -12.51 12.43
CA THR A 234 0.36 -12.40 10.97
C THR A 234 -1.07 -12.05 10.60
N ASP A 235 -1.19 -10.99 9.84
CA ASP A 235 -2.42 -10.56 9.18
C ASP A 235 -2.28 -10.75 7.67
N THR A 236 -3.35 -11.19 7.03
CA THR A 236 -3.40 -11.38 5.58
C THR A 236 -4.63 -10.70 5.00
N GLN A 237 -4.48 -10.11 3.83
CA GLN A 237 -5.57 -9.47 3.10
C GLN A 237 -5.50 -9.87 1.62
N THR A 238 -6.62 -10.31 1.06
CA THR A 238 -6.78 -10.47 -0.39
C THR A 238 -7.72 -9.39 -0.88
N SER A 239 -7.36 -8.74 -1.97
CA SER A 239 -8.19 -7.69 -2.58
C SER A 239 -8.29 -7.88 -4.10
N LEU A 240 -9.43 -7.47 -4.65
CA LEU A 240 -9.67 -7.30 -6.07
C LEU A 240 -10.14 -5.86 -6.27
N THR A 241 -9.39 -5.08 -7.02
CA THR A 241 -9.63 -3.65 -7.18
C THR A 241 -9.66 -3.26 -8.65
N LEU A 242 -10.43 -2.22 -8.96
CA LEU A 242 -10.35 -1.50 -10.20
C LEU A 242 -9.39 -0.32 -10.01
N VAL A 243 -8.39 -0.23 -10.87
CA VAL A 243 -7.37 0.84 -10.86
C VAL A 243 -7.64 1.77 -12.02
N TYR A 244 -7.69 3.05 -11.76
CA TYR A 244 -7.78 4.11 -12.75
C TYR A 244 -6.52 4.97 -12.70
N SER A 245 -5.84 5.11 -13.84
CA SER A 245 -4.60 5.91 -13.99
C SER A 245 -4.88 7.20 -14.78
N PHE A 246 -4.37 8.33 -14.33
CA PHE A 246 -4.57 9.67 -14.91
C PHE A 246 -3.36 10.60 -14.74
#